data_edf452e827ba348e127e17654c48c92e
#
_entry.id   edf452e827ba348e127e17654c48c92e
#
_cell.length_a   1.000
_cell.length_b   1.000
_cell.length_c   1.000
_cell.angle_alpha   90.00
_cell.angle_beta   90.00
_cell.angle_gamma   90.00
#
_symmetry.space_group_name_H-M   'P 1'
#
loop_
_entity.id
_entity.type
_entity.pdbx_description
1 polymer ?
#
loop_
_entity_poly.entity_id
_entity_poly.type
_entity_poly.pdbx_seq_one_letter_code
_entity_poly.pdbx_strand_id
1 'polypeptide(L)'
;MAGSLNKVQLIGRLGADPEIKQMVNGKNVARLSIATSQSWKDKSTGERKEKTEWHRVVIFNEGLVNIVQQYLKKGANVYVEGQITTRKWRDEKLGQDKYSTEIVLQGYNSSLTMLDGKGKTNNSNEPESKSSLPKDEISQDVSDLDDEIPF
;
A
#
# COMPACT_ATOMS: atom_id res chain seq x y z
N MET A 1 -3.58 -32.03 4.94
CA MET A 1 -2.19 -31.78 5.36
C MET A 1 -1.58 -30.71 4.44
N ALA A 2 -1.13 -29.65 5.02
CA ALA A 2 -0.58 -28.55 4.27
C ALA A 2 0.96 -28.64 4.25
N GLY A 3 1.49 -29.27 3.22
CA GLY A 3 2.92 -29.20 2.93
C GLY A 3 3.30 -28.01 2.03
N SER A 4 2.47 -26.95 1.98
CA SER A 4 2.66 -25.82 1.09
C SER A 4 2.23 -24.51 1.75
N LEU A 5 2.77 -23.41 1.26
CA LEU A 5 2.40 -22.06 1.66
C LEU A 5 2.12 -21.22 0.42
N ASN A 6 0.99 -20.54 0.40
CA ASN A 6 0.67 -19.53 -0.60
C ASN A 6 0.39 -18.21 0.12
N LYS A 7 1.37 -17.32 0.14
CA LYS A 7 1.29 -16.04 0.83
C LYS A 7 2.04 -14.97 0.06
N VAL A 8 1.41 -13.84 -0.14
CA VAL A 8 1.98 -12.67 -0.78
C VAL A 8 1.87 -11.49 0.15
N GLN A 9 2.95 -10.76 0.28
CA GLN A 9 3.03 -9.51 1.01
C GLN A 9 3.49 -8.41 0.06
N LEU A 10 2.76 -7.32 0.02
CA LEU A 10 3.08 -6.15 -0.79
C LEU A 10 2.98 -4.89 0.04
N ILE A 11 3.94 -3.99 -0.18
CA ILE A 11 3.85 -2.58 0.21
C ILE A 11 3.95 -1.76 -1.06
N GLY A 12 2.94 -0.95 -1.33
CA GLY A 12 2.94 -0.13 -2.53
C GLY A 12 1.84 0.93 -2.52
N ARG A 13 1.76 1.67 -3.61
CA ARG A 13 0.79 2.74 -3.77
C ARG A 13 -0.29 2.37 -4.77
N LEU A 14 -1.51 2.82 -4.50
CA LEU A 14 -2.62 2.67 -5.43
C LEU A 14 -2.38 3.53 -6.67
N GLY A 15 -2.48 2.90 -7.84
CA GLY A 15 -2.37 3.60 -9.13
C GLY A 15 -3.66 4.24 -9.60
N ALA A 16 -4.77 3.86 -9.01
CA ALA A 16 -6.11 4.38 -9.27
C ALA A 16 -6.97 4.28 -8.01
N ASP A 17 -8.11 4.97 -8.02
CA ASP A 17 -9.10 4.79 -6.97
C ASP A 17 -9.61 3.35 -6.95
N PRO A 18 -9.91 2.79 -5.77
CA PRO A 18 -10.45 1.44 -5.66
C PRO A 18 -11.77 1.29 -6.42
N GLU A 19 -11.89 0.17 -7.12
CA GLU A 19 -13.12 -0.19 -7.79
C GLU A 19 -13.93 -1.13 -6.91
N ILE A 20 -15.15 -0.74 -6.58
CA ILE A 20 -16.06 -1.55 -5.78
C ILE A 20 -17.15 -2.11 -6.69
N LYS A 21 -17.26 -3.44 -6.71
CA LYS A 21 -18.30 -4.16 -7.46
C LYS A 21 -19.16 -4.98 -6.53
N GLN A 22 -20.44 -5.04 -6.83
CA GLN A 22 -21.37 -5.93 -6.16
C GLN A 22 -21.45 -7.27 -6.91
N MET A 23 -21.25 -8.36 -6.20
CA MET A 23 -21.42 -9.70 -6.75
C MET A 23 -22.89 -10.12 -6.79
N VAL A 24 -23.16 -11.20 -7.51
CA VAL A 24 -24.51 -11.78 -7.63
C VAL A 24 -25.14 -12.15 -6.29
N ASN A 25 -24.33 -12.51 -5.30
CA ASN A 25 -24.77 -12.84 -3.94
C ASN A 25 -25.03 -11.61 -3.06
N GLY A 26 -24.93 -10.38 -3.59
CA GLY A 26 -25.11 -9.13 -2.87
C GLY A 26 -23.89 -8.62 -2.12
N LYS A 27 -22.81 -9.36 -2.07
CA LYS A 27 -21.57 -8.95 -1.41
C LYS A 27 -20.72 -8.06 -2.29
N ASN A 28 -20.05 -7.10 -1.68
CA ASN A 28 -19.13 -6.21 -2.38
C ASN A 28 -17.73 -6.79 -2.48
N VAL A 29 -17.10 -6.55 -3.60
CA VAL A 29 -15.71 -6.89 -3.89
C VAL A 29 -14.95 -5.63 -4.24
N ALA A 30 -13.78 -5.44 -3.65
CA ALA A 30 -12.89 -4.35 -3.99
C ALA A 30 -11.76 -4.83 -4.90
N ARG A 31 -11.46 -4.05 -5.91
CA ARG A 31 -10.30 -4.24 -6.79
C ARG A 31 -9.35 -3.09 -6.65
N LEU A 32 -8.09 -3.41 -6.41
CA LEU A 32 -7.00 -2.45 -6.28
C LEU A 32 -5.93 -2.73 -7.33
N SER A 33 -5.31 -1.67 -7.82
CA SER A 33 -4.07 -1.75 -8.58
C SER A 33 -2.96 -1.15 -7.74
N ILE A 34 -2.00 -1.96 -7.33
CA ILE A 34 -0.90 -1.57 -6.46
C ILE A 34 0.40 -1.56 -7.24
N ALA A 35 1.12 -0.45 -7.19
CA ALA A 35 2.43 -0.30 -7.79
C ALA A 35 3.52 -0.56 -6.78
N THR A 36 4.47 -1.43 -7.14
CA THR A 36 5.74 -1.59 -6.44
C THR A 36 6.87 -1.16 -7.36
N SER A 37 7.75 -0.31 -6.88
CA SER A 37 8.82 0.27 -7.69
C SER A 37 10.19 -0.07 -7.11
N GLN A 38 11.12 -0.37 -8.00
CA GLN A 38 12.53 -0.54 -7.70
C GLN A 38 13.33 0.48 -8.47
N SER A 39 14.30 1.10 -7.82
CA SER A 39 15.24 1.98 -8.48
C SER A 39 16.66 1.54 -8.21
N TRP A 40 17.50 1.60 -9.23
CA TRP A 40 18.90 1.26 -9.12
C TRP A 40 19.74 2.14 -10.04
N LYS A 41 21.01 2.21 -9.74
CA LYS A 41 21.99 2.89 -10.59
C LYS A 41 22.62 1.87 -11.55
N ASP A 42 22.53 2.15 -12.85
CA ASP A 42 23.20 1.34 -13.86
C ASP A 42 24.71 1.57 -13.77
N LYS A 43 25.47 0.50 -13.51
CA LYS A 43 26.92 0.56 -13.37
C LYS A 43 27.63 0.89 -14.67
N SER A 44 27.03 0.56 -15.82
CA SER A 44 27.65 0.79 -17.15
C SER A 44 27.42 2.20 -17.66
N THR A 45 26.27 2.82 -17.39
CA THR A 45 25.91 4.15 -17.89
C THR A 45 25.92 5.23 -16.81
N GLY A 46 25.92 4.84 -15.52
CA GLY A 46 25.77 5.76 -14.39
C GLY A 46 24.40 6.38 -14.22
N GLU A 47 23.43 6.00 -15.05
CA GLU A 47 22.06 6.48 -15.00
C GLU A 47 21.24 5.76 -13.94
N ARG A 48 20.32 6.49 -13.34
CA ARG A 48 19.34 5.92 -12.44
C ARG A 48 18.18 5.33 -13.23
N LYS A 49 17.93 4.04 -13.04
CA LYS A 49 16.82 3.33 -13.66
C LYS A 49 15.76 2.98 -12.64
N GLU A 50 14.52 2.96 -13.09
CA GLU A 50 13.36 2.61 -12.28
C GLU A 50 12.51 1.57 -13.02
N LYS A 51 12.03 0.58 -12.28
CA LYS A 51 11.09 -0.42 -12.77
C LYS A 51 9.89 -0.49 -11.82
N THR A 52 8.69 -0.41 -12.38
CA THR A 52 7.44 -0.51 -11.64
C THR A 52 6.69 -1.75 -12.06
N GLU A 53 6.28 -2.55 -11.08
CA GLU A 53 5.37 -3.67 -11.26
C GLU A 53 3.98 -3.32 -10.75
N TRP A 54 2.97 -3.68 -11.53
CA TRP A 54 1.57 -3.45 -11.21
C TRP A 54 0.91 -4.74 -10.77
N HIS A 55 0.37 -4.73 -9.55
CA HIS A 55 -0.27 -5.89 -8.95
C HIS A 55 -1.77 -5.69 -8.86
N ARG A 56 -2.52 -6.68 -9.31
CA ARG A 56 -3.96 -6.73 -9.16
C ARG A 56 -4.31 -7.38 -7.85
N VAL A 57 -5.03 -6.68 -7.00
CA VAL A 57 -5.48 -7.14 -5.70
C VAL A 57 -7.00 -7.16 -5.68
N VAL A 58 -7.56 -8.30 -5.29
CA VAL A 58 -9.01 -8.49 -5.16
C VAL A 58 -9.32 -8.82 -3.71
N ILE A 59 -10.25 -8.07 -3.13
CA ILE A 59 -10.60 -8.19 -1.72
C ILE A 59 -12.05 -8.66 -1.62
N PHE A 60 -12.23 -9.86 -1.06
CA PHE A 60 -13.55 -10.45 -0.79
C PHE A 60 -14.00 -10.28 0.66
N ASN A 61 -13.10 -9.93 1.56
CA ASN A 61 -13.43 -9.70 2.96
C ASN A 61 -14.24 -8.40 3.11
N GLU A 62 -15.47 -8.51 3.59
CA GLU A 62 -16.38 -7.36 3.70
C GLU A 62 -15.86 -6.26 4.62
N GLY A 63 -15.22 -6.62 5.73
CA GLY A 63 -14.61 -5.64 6.64
C GLY A 63 -13.50 -4.83 5.96
N LEU A 64 -12.67 -5.49 5.17
CA LEU A 64 -11.61 -4.83 4.41
C LEU A 64 -12.18 -4.00 3.25
N VAL A 65 -13.21 -4.48 2.59
CA VAL A 65 -13.90 -3.71 1.52
C VAL A 65 -14.44 -2.39 2.06
N ASN A 66 -15.04 -2.40 3.24
CA ASN A 66 -15.55 -1.19 3.88
C ASN A 66 -14.42 -0.19 4.18
N ILE A 67 -13.30 -0.66 4.68
CA ILE A 67 -12.12 0.19 4.93
C ILE A 67 -11.59 0.79 3.62
N VAL A 68 -11.47 -0.02 2.59
CA VAL A 68 -11.04 0.42 1.26
C VAL A 68 -11.96 1.49 0.71
N GLN A 69 -13.26 1.27 0.79
CA GLN A 69 -14.26 2.19 0.28
C GLN A 69 -14.24 3.54 1.00
N GLN A 70 -14.01 3.54 2.29
CA GLN A 70 -14.05 4.75 3.12
C GLN A 70 -12.74 5.55 3.08
N TYR A 71 -11.60 4.90 3.03
CA TYR A 71 -10.31 5.54 3.31
C TYR A 71 -9.32 5.53 2.16
N LEU A 72 -9.38 4.57 1.25
CA LEU A 72 -8.38 4.43 0.20
C LEU A 72 -8.72 5.24 -1.04
N LYS A 73 -7.70 5.92 -1.57
CA LYS A 73 -7.75 6.70 -2.80
C LYS A 73 -6.49 6.46 -3.61
N LYS A 74 -6.50 6.88 -4.88
CA LYS A 74 -5.32 6.91 -5.72
C LYS A 74 -4.13 7.56 -4.97
N GLY A 75 -2.98 6.90 -5.01
CA GLY A 75 -1.76 7.37 -4.37
C GLY A 75 -1.57 6.90 -2.92
N ALA A 76 -2.59 6.30 -2.29
CA ALA A 76 -2.47 5.78 -0.93
C ALA A 76 -1.42 4.67 -0.83
N ASN A 77 -0.62 4.71 0.21
CA ASN A 77 0.38 3.69 0.51
C ASN A 77 -0.21 2.65 1.45
N VAL A 78 -0.16 1.40 1.05
CA VAL A 78 -0.79 0.30 1.77
C VAL A 78 0.13 -0.91 1.88
N TYR A 79 -0.04 -1.65 2.96
CA TYR A 79 0.43 -3.02 3.13
C TYR A 79 -0.72 -3.97 2.92
N VAL A 80 -0.54 -4.96 2.06
CA VAL A 80 -1.52 -6.02 1.85
C VAL A 80 -0.87 -7.39 1.99
N GLU A 81 -1.64 -8.32 2.52
CA GLU A 81 -1.26 -9.71 2.67
C GLU A 81 -2.40 -10.59 2.18
N GLY A 82 -2.09 -11.50 1.28
CA GLY A 82 -3.07 -12.39 0.67
C GLY A 82 -2.42 -13.59 0.00
N GLN A 83 -3.14 -14.17 -0.92
CA GLN A 83 -2.73 -15.36 -1.68
C GLN A 83 -2.68 -15.06 -3.17
N ILE A 84 -1.74 -15.69 -3.88
CA ILE A 84 -1.73 -15.68 -5.34
C ILE A 84 -2.78 -16.63 -5.85
N THR A 85 -3.60 -16.14 -6.77
CA THR A 85 -4.60 -16.94 -7.49
C THR A 85 -4.52 -16.66 -8.97
N THR A 86 -4.48 -17.70 -9.77
CA THR A 86 -4.55 -17.59 -11.23
C THR A 86 -5.94 -17.99 -11.69
N ARG A 87 -6.60 -17.08 -12.39
CA ARG A 87 -7.92 -17.30 -12.95
C ARG A 87 -7.85 -17.41 -14.46
N LYS A 88 -8.51 -18.43 -14.99
CA LYS A 88 -8.69 -18.60 -16.42
C LYS A 88 -9.96 -17.89 -16.88
N TRP A 89 -9.87 -17.15 -17.97
CA TRP A 89 -11.02 -16.54 -18.61
C TRP A 89 -10.89 -16.65 -20.13
N ARG A 90 -12.02 -16.68 -20.80
CA ARG A 90 -12.05 -16.76 -22.25
C ARG A 90 -12.24 -15.40 -22.88
N ASP A 91 -11.33 -15.03 -23.76
CA ASP A 91 -11.50 -13.87 -24.62
C ASP A 91 -12.33 -14.25 -25.83
N GLU A 92 -13.58 -13.81 -25.86
CA GLU A 92 -14.51 -14.13 -26.94
C GLU A 92 -14.11 -13.47 -28.28
N LYS A 93 -13.39 -12.35 -28.23
CA LYS A 93 -12.93 -11.64 -29.42
C LYS A 93 -11.82 -12.40 -30.15
N LEU A 94 -10.94 -13.06 -29.43
CA LEU A 94 -9.80 -13.81 -29.95
C LEU A 94 -10.02 -15.32 -29.96
N GLY A 95 -11.08 -15.81 -29.31
CA GLY A 95 -11.34 -17.23 -29.16
C GLY A 95 -10.26 -18.00 -28.37
N GLN A 96 -9.47 -17.27 -27.55
CA GLN A 96 -8.37 -17.82 -26.78
C GLN A 96 -8.65 -17.77 -25.28
N ASP A 97 -8.18 -18.78 -24.57
CA ASP A 97 -8.15 -18.77 -23.12
C ASP A 97 -7.01 -17.90 -22.63
N LYS A 98 -7.33 -16.99 -21.71
CA LYS A 98 -6.35 -16.13 -21.05
C LYS A 98 -6.33 -16.41 -19.56
N TYR A 99 -5.18 -16.15 -18.97
CA TYR A 99 -4.95 -16.31 -17.53
C TYR A 99 -4.67 -14.94 -16.90
N SER A 100 -5.27 -14.72 -15.75
CA SER A 100 -5.04 -13.52 -14.95
C SER A 100 -4.55 -13.93 -13.58
N THR A 101 -3.39 -13.42 -13.19
CA THR A 101 -2.82 -13.63 -11.87
C THR A 101 -3.21 -12.47 -10.97
N GLU A 102 -3.83 -12.78 -9.85
CA GLU A 102 -4.36 -11.82 -8.89
C GLU A 102 -3.91 -12.20 -7.49
N ILE A 103 -3.81 -11.19 -6.63
CA ILE A 103 -3.62 -11.37 -5.20
C ILE A 103 -4.98 -11.26 -4.54
N VAL A 104 -5.40 -12.31 -3.86
CA VAL A 104 -6.73 -12.42 -3.26
C VAL A 104 -6.62 -12.29 -1.75
N LEU A 105 -7.38 -11.34 -1.20
CA LEU A 105 -7.56 -11.15 0.22
C LEU A 105 -8.92 -11.74 0.63
N GLN A 106 -8.88 -12.91 1.21
CA GLN A 106 -10.06 -13.66 1.61
C GLN A 106 -9.82 -14.40 2.92
N GLY A 107 -10.84 -14.40 3.78
CA GLY A 107 -10.78 -15.13 5.04
C GLY A 107 -9.81 -14.54 6.08
N TYR A 108 -9.37 -15.38 6.99
CA TYR A 108 -8.54 -14.96 8.13
C TYR A 108 -7.08 -14.68 7.78
N ASN A 109 -6.59 -15.21 6.67
CA ASN A 109 -5.20 -15.08 6.22
C ASN A 109 -4.98 -13.85 5.33
N SER A 110 -5.83 -12.87 5.45
CA SER A 110 -5.74 -11.62 4.70
C SER A 110 -5.61 -10.43 5.63
N SER A 111 -4.81 -9.46 5.22
CA SER A 111 -4.57 -8.24 5.98
C SER A 111 -4.40 -7.05 5.05
N LEU A 112 -4.88 -5.91 5.48
CA LEU A 112 -4.67 -4.63 4.83
C LEU A 112 -4.41 -3.58 5.89
N THR A 113 -3.31 -2.85 5.74
CA THR A 113 -2.92 -1.78 6.64
C THR A 113 -2.58 -0.54 5.83
N MET A 114 -3.19 0.57 6.18
CA MET A 114 -2.84 1.87 5.62
C MET A 114 -1.55 2.38 6.26
N LEU A 115 -0.58 2.74 5.43
CA LEU A 115 0.74 3.19 5.88
C LEU A 115 0.91 4.71 5.81
N ASP A 116 0.01 5.41 5.15
CA ASP A 116 -0.01 6.86 5.19
C ASP A 116 -0.41 7.33 6.59
N GLY A 117 0.45 8.13 7.23
CA GLY A 117 0.20 8.64 8.57
C GLY A 117 -1.07 9.50 8.63
N LYS A 118 -1.75 9.47 9.76
CA LYS A 118 -2.83 10.41 10.05
C LYS A 118 -2.29 11.84 10.01
N GLY A 119 -2.79 12.64 9.07
CA GLY A 119 -2.63 14.08 9.13
C GLY A 119 -1.57 14.67 8.23
N LYS A 120 -1.80 14.57 6.93
CA LYS A 120 -1.64 15.73 6.06
C LYS A 120 -3.02 16.11 5.53
N THR A 121 -3.89 16.50 6.41
CA THR A 121 -4.90 17.46 6.04
C THR A 121 -4.14 18.77 5.83
N ASN A 122 -3.96 19.14 4.60
CA ASN A 122 -3.65 20.52 4.25
C ASN A 122 -4.83 21.38 4.70
N ASN A 123 -4.86 21.70 5.97
CA ASN A 123 -5.60 22.84 6.45
C ASN A 123 -4.64 24.02 6.34
N SER A 124 -4.64 24.62 5.17
CA SER A 124 -4.23 25.99 4.99
C SER A 124 -5.25 26.91 5.67
N ASN A 125 -5.16 27.05 6.95
CA ASN A 125 -5.70 28.15 7.73
C ASN A 125 -4.92 28.19 9.06
N GLU A 126 -3.76 28.77 9.01
CA GLU A 126 -3.14 29.30 10.21
C GLU A 126 -3.70 30.70 10.47
N PRO A 127 -4.25 30.96 11.64
CA PRO A 127 -4.24 32.32 12.15
C PRO A 127 -2.88 32.58 12.82
N GLU A 128 -2.18 33.53 12.28
CA GLU A 128 -1.03 34.12 12.95
C GLU A 128 -1.42 34.55 14.37
N SER A 129 -0.85 33.93 15.37
CA SER A 129 -0.75 34.51 16.68
C SER A 129 0.72 34.66 17.06
N LYS A 130 1.16 35.88 16.95
CA LYS A 130 2.38 36.36 17.60
C LYS A 130 2.24 36.12 19.09
N SER A 131 3.10 35.31 19.69
CA SER A 131 3.45 35.44 21.08
C SER A 131 4.94 35.29 21.24
N SER A 132 5.48 36.36 21.72
CA SER A 132 6.83 36.59 22.17
C SER A 132 7.33 35.53 23.13
N LEU A 133 8.51 35.00 22.81
CA LEU A 133 9.32 34.18 23.69
C LEU A 133 10.05 35.05 24.72
N PRO A 134 10.11 34.69 25.97
CA PRO A 134 11.18 35.14 26.84
C PRO A 134 12.36 34.19 26.68
N LYS A 135 13.48 34.80 26.39
CA LYS A 135 14.79 34.19 26.57
C LYS A 135 15.00 33.92 28.05
N ASP A 136 15.25 32.68 28.39
CA ASP A 136 16.07 32.37 29.54
C ASP A 136 17.04 31.27 29.17
N GLU A 137 18.28 31.63 29.37
CA GLU A 137 19.46 30.82 29.26
C GLU A 137 19.38 29.63 30.20
N ILE A 138 19.52 28.42 29.68
CA ILE A 138 20.11 27.35 30.46
C ILE A 138 21.13 26.66 29.56
N SER A 139 22.35 27.07 29.73
CA SER A 139 23.53 26.31 29.42
C SER A 139 23.62 25.14 30.39
N GLN A 140 23.45 23.93 29.92
CA GLN A 140 24.00 22.73 30.56
C GLN A 140 24.31 21.75 29.48
N ASP A 141 25.55 21.70 29.16
CA ASP A 141 26.46 20.60 29.23
C ASP A 141 25.76 19.22 29.14
N VAL A 142 25.65 18.75 27.91
CA VAL A 142 25.38 17.33 27.65
C VAL A 142 26.52 16.83 26.80
N SER A 143 27.66 16.73 27.46
CA SER A 143 28.71 15.82 27.04
C SER A 143 28.35 14.45 27.59
N ASP A 144 28.48 13.48 26.74
CA ASP A 144 28.33 12.04 26.98
C ASP A 144 26.90 11.51 26.83
N LEU A 145 26.49 11.40 25.59
CA LEU A 145 25.70 10.26 25.15
C LEU A 145 26.47 9.56 24.03
N ASP A 146 27.30 8.68 24.46
CA ASP A 146 27.85 7.63 23.61
C ASP A 146 26.71 6.69 23.26
N ASP A 147 25.97 7.02 22.22
CA ASP A 147 25.02 6.09 21.61
C ASP A 147 25.77 5.18 20.64
N GLU A 148 26.53 4.28 21.20
CA GLU A 148 26.89 3.08 20.46
C GLU A 148 25.63 2.23 20.27
N ILE A 149 25.11 2.22 19.08
CA ILE A 149 24.12 1.27 18.68
C ILE A 149 24.84 -0.06 18.42
N PRO A 150 24.65 -1.09 19.24
CA PRO A 150 25.24 -2.39 18.98
C PRO A 150 24.48 -3.07 17.84
N PHE A 151 25.18 -3.33 16.81
CA PHE A 151 24.73 -4.27 15.79
C PHE A 151 25.23 -5.68 16.13
#